data_1ed1572c25337a428d5f22d17acdeb61
#
_entry.id   1ed1572c25337a428d5f22d17acdeb61
#
_cell.length_a   1.000
_cell.length_b   1.000
_cell.length_c   1.000
_cell.angle_alpha   90.00
_cell.angle_beta   90.00
_cell.angle_gamma   90.00
#
_symmetry.space_group_name_H-M   'P 1'
#
loop_
_entity.id
_entity.type
_entity.pdbx_description
1 polymer ?
#
loop_
_entity_poly.entity_id
_entity_poly.type
_entity_poly.pdbx_seq_one_letter_code
_entity_poly.pdbx_strand_id
1 'polypeptide(L)'
;MKVSIITYHDEDNYGATLQAYATYRAVKELGYTPEIINLHMAHHESLFTKIIFSLKRYRFNRFREKFFINETRLYKSLEELQQNPPKSDVYLVGSDQTWNPVISKEYALAYFLDFGGEEVKRISYASSFGTSTWNNSAFAKKEHVKRLLSRFSTRLIREDKGVEICKNEFGLDATQVVDPVLLFPSYPEITGSIKQSDDIVVYKIVNDAEFYRRAVTLGKNLSCGVRSIGSLRQLKNIKTAYPERIEKWIANIASAKYVFTDSFHGTVLSLLYHRQFVIYAGDKSKLSRITSLLKLAGLENRLFTNEDSIEEIQRVLTTPIDYSKIDRILNMQRANSIDFLRKALNGYKPMDNATTGGQKVSC
;
A
#
# COMPACT_ATOMS: atom_id res chain seq x y z
N MET A 1 -18.83 7.30 -14.33
CA MET A 1 -18.82 7.55 -12.90
C MET A 1 -17.41 7.89 -12.47
N LYS A 2 -17.23 9.01 -11.78
CA LYS A 2 -15.95 9.52 -11.30
C LYS A 2 -15.68 8.99 -9.88
N VAL A 3 -14.45 8.49 -9.64
CA VAL A 3 -14.01 7.94 -8.36
C VAL A 3 -12.79 8.71 -7.89
N SER A 4 -12.94 9.52 -6.86
CA SER A 4 -11.81 10.24 -6.25
C SER A 4 -11.18 9.39 -5.15
N ILE A 5 -9.91 9.06 -5.33
CA ILE A 5 -9.14 8.13 -4.49
C ILE A 5 -8.24 8.94 -3.56
N ILE A 6 -8.35 8.71 -2.26
CA ILE A 6 -7.41 9.25 -1.26
C ILE A 6 -6.57 8.12 -0.68
N THR A 7 -5.27 8.24 -0.78
CA THR A 7 -4.28 7.30 -0.23
C THR A 7 -2.92 7.98 -0.12
N TYR A 8 -1.95 7.29 0.48
CA TYR A 8 -0.55 7.76 0.46
C TYR A 8 0.03 7.64 -0.95
N HIS A 9 -0.04 8.71 -1.71
CA HIS A 9 0.46 8.77 -3.11
C HIS A 9 1.67 9.69 -3.25
N ASP A 10 1.79 10.72 -2.40
CA ASP A 10 2.81 11.76 -2.47
C ASP A 10 4.04 11.46 -1.60
N GLU A 11 4.01 10.41 -0.81
CA GLU A 11 5.14 9.90 -0.06
C GLU A 11 6.23 9.40 -1.00
N ASP A 12 7.51 9.74 -0.73
CA ASP A 12 8.65 9.16 -1.43
C ASP A 12 8.91 7.72 -0.94
N ASN A 13 7.86 6.91 -0.92
CA ASN A 13 7.82 5.51 -0.50
C ASN A 13 7.41 4.62 -1.66
N TYR A 14 8.27 3.66 -2.01
CA TYR A 14 8.06 2.77 -3.15
C TYR A 14 6.74 2.00 -3.09
N GLY A 15 6.45 1.39 -1.93
CA GLY A 15 5.23 0.63 -1.72
C GLY A 15 3.98 1.48 -1.76
N ALA A 16 4.02 2.64 -1.10
CA ALA A 16 2.90 3.59 -1.08
C ALA A 16 2.56 4.09 -2.50
N THR A 17 3.57 4.43 -3.29
CA THR A 17 3.36 4.89 -4.68
C THR A 17 2.84 3.74 -5.57
N LEU A 18 3.37 2.52 -5.43
CA LEU A 18 2.93 1.38 -6.24
C LEU A 18 1.50 0.97 -5.92
N GLN A 19 1.10 0.92 -4.63
CA GLN A 19 -0.27 0.59 -4.26
C GLN A 19 -1.27 1.67 -4.72
N ALA A 20 -0.88 2.95 -4.68
CA ALA A 20 -1.71 4.04 -5.22
C ALA A 20 -1.94 3.86 -6.73
N TYR A 21 -0.89 3.57 -7.49
CA TYR A 21 -0.99 3.24 -8.91
C TYR A 21 -1.87 2.02 -9.17
N ALA A 22 -1.69 0.95 -8.40
CA ALA A 22 -2.46 -0.28 -8.56
C ALA A 22 -3.96 -0.05 -8.26
N THR A 23 -4.28 0.76 -7.23
CA THR A 23 -5.66 1.15 -6.92
C THR A 23 -6.27 1.98 -8.06
N TYR A 24 -5.53 2.98 -8.54
CA TYR A 24 -5.94 3.82 -9.69
C TYR A 24 -6.21 2.97 -10.94
N ARG A 25 -5.28 2.07 -11.27
CA ARG A 25 -5.40 1.14 -12.39
C ARG A 25 -6.61 0.22 -12.25
N ALA A 26 -6.85 -0.36 -11.07
CA ALA A 26 -7.98 -1.25 -10.83
C ALA A 26 -9.32 -0.55 -11.06
N VAL A 27 -9.48 0.67 -10.55
CA VAL A 27 -10.68 1.48 -10.78
C VAL A 27 -10.87 1.79 -12.27
N LYS A 28 -9.77 2.13 -12.97
CA LYS A 28 -9.80 2.40 -14.43
C LYS A 28 -10.18 1.16 -15.25
N GLU A 29 -9.60 -0.01 -14.95
CA GLU A 29 -9.89 -1.27 -15.66
C GLU A 29 -11.33 -1.76 -15.41
N LEU A 30 -11.94 -1.37 -14.29
CA LEU A 30 -13.37 -1.60 -14.04
C LEU A 30 -14.31 -0.65 -14.81
N GLY A 31 -13.78 0.25 -15.64
CA GLY A 31 -14.55 1.15 -16.50
C GLY A 31 -14.95 2.47 -15.83
N TYR A 32 -14.36 2.83 -14.69
CA TYR A 32 -14.61 4.10 -14.03
C TYR A 32 -13.53 5.13 -14.35
N THR A 33 -13.79 6.40 -14.01
CA THR A 33 -12.82 7.50 -14.17
C THR A 33 -12.14 7.78 -12.84
N PRO A 34 -10.96 7.22 -12.57
CA PRO A 34 -10.24 7.50 -11.33
C PRO A 34 -9.60 8.87 -11.34
N GLU A 35 -9.51 9.48 -10.17
CA GLU A 35 -8.77 10.71 -9.88
C GLU A 35 -8.10 10.56 -8.51
N ILE A 36 -6.84 10.92 -8.38
CA ILE A 36 -6.16 10.97 -7.07
C ILE A 36 -6.50 12.29 -6.39
N ILE A 37 -6.96 12.24 -5.14
CA ILE A 37 -7.07 13.42 -4.28
C ILE A 37 -5.66 13.80 -3.84
N ASN A 38 -5.16 14.91 -4.40
CA ASN A 38 -3.80 15.39 -4.17
C ASN A 38 -3.72 16.14 -2.82
N LEU A 39 -3.78 15.36 -1.73
CA LEU A 39 -3.57 15.83 -0.36
C LEU A 39 -2.10 15.69 0.00
N HIS A 40 -1.42 16.80 0.15
CA HIS A 40 0.00 16.86 0.49
C HIS A 40 0.18 17.00 1.99
N MET A 41 0.77 15.99 2.63
CA MET A 41 1.12 16.06 4.04
C MET A 41 2.37 16.90 4.21
N ALA A 42 2.25 18.03 4.94
CA ALA A 42 3.39 18.90 5.21
C ALA A 42 4.40 18.19 6.12
N HIS A 43 5.55 17.85 5.56
CA HIS A 43 6.69 17.40 6.36
C HIS A 43 7.60 18.59 6.66
N HIS A 44 7.85 18.87 7.92
CA HIS A 44 8.85 19.85 8.35
C HIS A 44 10.25 19.26 8.10
N GLU A 45 10.74 19.41 6.88
CA GLU A 45 12.08 18.96 6.51
C GLU A 45 13.06 20.13 6.56
N SER A 46 14.26 19.86 7.09
CA SER A 46 15.37 20.81 7.00
C SER A 46 15.80 21.01 5.54
N LEU A 47 16.42 22.16 5.24
CA LEU A 47 16.96 22.44 3.90
C LEU A 47 17.95 21.36 3.46
N PHE A 48 18.78 20.87 4.38
CA PHE A 48 19.75 19.80 4.12
C PHE A 48 19.05 18.49 3.72
N THR A 49 17.99 18.11 4.43
CA THR A 49 17.15 16.93 4.10
C THR A 49 16.53 17.08 2.71
N LYS A 50 15.99 18.26 2.39
CA LYS A 50 15.43 18.56 1.06
C LYS A 50 16.43 18.36 -0.07
N ILE A 51 17.69 18.76 0.12
CA ILE A 51 18.77 18.60 -0.87
C ILE A 51 19.12 17.11 -1.02
N ILE A 52 19.33 16.38 0.09
CA ILE A 52 19.69 14.96 0.06
C ILE A 52 18.61 14.12 -0.65
N PHE A 53 17.35 14.42 -0.40
CA PHE A 53 16.23 13.67 -0.98
C PHE A 53 15.74 14.22 -2.32
N SER A 54 16.31 15.32 -2.84
CA SER A 54 15.86 15.97 -4.08
C SER A 54 15.83 15.03 -5.28
N LEU A 55 16.87 14.20 -5.46
CA LEU A 55 16.94 13.24 -6.57
C LEU A 55 15.90 12.12 -6.40
N LYS A 56 15.64 11.66 -5.18
CA LYS A 56 14.60 10.67 -4.91
C LYS A 56 13.23 11.24 -5.26
N ARG A 57 12.92 12.43 -4.73
CA ARG A 57 11.68 13.16 -4.99
C ARG A 57 11.46 13.40 -6.49
N TYR A 58 12.48 13.84 -7.21
CA TYR A 58 12.42 14.00 -8.67
C TYR A 58 12.02 12.70 -9.37
N ARG A 59 12.62 11.55 -8.98
CA ARG A 59 12.31 10.24 -9.58
C ARG A 59 10.89 9.77 -9.29
N PHE A 60 10.40 10.00 -8.06
CA PHE A 60 9.04 9.70 -7.68
C PHE A 60 8.02 10.60 -8.39
N ASN A 61 8.31 11.90 -8.52
CA ASN A 61 7.46 12.83 -9.28
C ASN A 61 7.35 12.41 -10.74
N ARG A 62 8.48 12.04 -11.38
CA ARG A 62 8.46 11.53 -12.77
C ARG A 62 7.58 10.28 -12.93
N PHE A 63 7.54 9.40 -11.94
CA PHE A 63 6.64 8.25 -11.95
C PHE A 63 5.18 8.70 -11.82
N ARG A 64 4.88 9.59 -10.89
CA ARG A 64 3.53 10.14 -10.68
C ARG A 64 3.02 10.84 -11.92
N GLU A 65 3.78 11.75 -12.49
CA GLU A 65 3.44 12.44 -13.76
C GLU A 65 3.13 11.48 -14.91
N LYS A 66 3.83 10.36 -14.96
CA LYS A 66 3.65 9.36 -16.03
C LYS A 66 2.39 8.49 -15.82
N PHE A 67 2.09 8.12 -14.59
CA PHE A 67 1.12 7.07 -14.29
C PHE A 67 -0.16 7.57 -13.59
N PHE A 68 -0.14 8.70 -12.90
CA PHE A 68 -1.34 9.35 -12.35
C PHE A 68 -1.81 10.45 -13.28
N ILE A 69 -2.67 10.05 -14.24
CA ILE A 69 -3.11 10.96 -15.31
C ILE A 69 -4.07 12.02 -14.78
N ASN A 70 -4.92 11.68 -13.80
CA ASN A 70 -5.91 12.57 -13.22
C ASN A 70 -5.64 12.76 -11.73
N GLU A 71 -5.33 13.98 -11.35
CA GLU A 71 -5.20 14.42 -9.96
C GLU A 71 -6.09 15.64 -9.73
N THR A 72 -6.59 15.79 -8.50
CA THR A 72 -7.27 17.03 -8.10
C THR A 72 -6.28 18.20 -8.02
N ARG A 73 -6.78 19.41 -7.78
CA ARG A 73 -5.93 20.48 -7.26
C ARG A 73 -5.22 20.00 -5.97
N LEU A 74 -4.11 20.66 -5.65
CA LEU A 74 -3.40 20.42 -4.40
C LEU A 74 -4.23 20.87 -3.20
N TYR A 75 -4.34 20.01 -2.18
CA TYR A 75 -4.86 20.31 -0.85
C TYR A 75 -3.73 20.23 0.16
N LYS A 76 -3.66 21.19 1.07
CA LYS A 76 -2.60 21.27 2.09
C LYS A 76 -3.10 20.90 3.49
N SER A 77 -4.40 20.81 3.67
CA SER A 77 -5.01 20.45 4.95
C SER A 77 -6.38 19.79 4.78
N LEU A 78 -6.88 19.20 5.86
CA LEU A 78 -8.24 18.68 5.93
C LEU A 78 -9.28 19.80 5.75
N GLU A 79 -9.04 20.96 6.33
CA GLU A 79 -9.95 22.12 6.25
C GLU A 79 -10.14 22.57 4.79
N GLU A 80 -9.05 22.64 4.01
CA GLU A 80 -9.16 22.96 2.59
C GLU A 80 -9.99 21.92 1.82
N LEU A 81 -9.83 20.64 2.18
CA LEU A 81 -10.56 19.53 1.57
C LEU A 81 -12.05 19.56 1.97
N GLN A 82 -12.37 19.95 3.22
CA GLN A 82 -13.74 20.12 3.71
C GLN A 82 -14.45 21.31 3.05
N GLN A 83 -13.74 22.44 2.91
CA GLN A 83 -14.31 23.64 2.29
C GLN A 83 -14.57 23.49 0.79
N ASN A 84 -13.72 22.73 0.11
CA ASN A 84 -13.78 22.56 -1.34
C ASN A 84 -13.53 21.11 -1.75
N PRO A 85 -14.40 20.17 -1.38
CA PRO A 85 -14.22 18.76 -1.71
C PRO A 85 -14.25 18.54 -3.23
N PRO A 86 -13.50 17.56 -3.76
CA PRO A 86 -13.56 17.25 -5.17
C PRO A 86 -14.97 16.76 -5.56
N LYS A 87 -15.51 17.25 -6.66
CA LYS A 87 -16.78 16.74 -7.22
C LYS A 87 -16.56 15.31 -7.71
N SER A 88 -17.25 14.35 -7.10
CA SER A 88 -17.11 12.93 -7.39
C SER A 88 -18.41 12.17 -7.10
N ASP A 89 -18.59 11.04 -7.77
CA ASP A 89 -19.69 10.11 -7.47
C ASP A 89 -19.33 9.21 -6.28
N VAL A 90 -18.04 8.88 -6.15
CA VAL A 90 -17.53 7.99 -5.09
C VAL A 90 -16.22 8.54 -4.52
N TYR A 91 -16.11 8.58 -3.20
CA TYR A 91 -14.84 8.71 -2.51
C TYR A 91 -14.34 7.32 -2.10
N LEU A 92 -13.14 6.98 -2.52
CA LEU A 92 -12.49 5.72 -2.22
C LEU A 92 -11.24 5.96 -1.39
N VAL A 93 -11.19 5.38 -0.18
CA VAL A 93 -9.93 5.30 0.58
C VAL A 93 -9.15 4.11 0.08
N GLY A 94 -7.95 4.37 -0.43
CA GLY A 94 -7.06 3.33 -0.96
C GLY A 94 -6.34 2.55 0.13
N SER A 95 -5.40 1.74 -0.32
CA SER A 95 -4.60 0.86 0.53
C SER A 95 -3.58 1.64 1.37
N ASP A 96 -2.72 0.86 2.03
CA ASP A 96 -1.72 1.26 3.02
C ASP A 96 -2.33 1.62 4.39
N GLN A 97 -1.52 2.13 5.32
CA GLN A 97 -1.93 2.42 6.70
C GLN A 97 -2.77 3.72 6.80
N THR A 98 -3.69 3.89 5.86
CA THR A 98 -4.57 5.06 5.79
C THR A 98 -5.45 5.23 7.02
N TRP A 99 -5.80 4.13 7.69
CA TRP A 99 -6.58 4.15 8.92
C TRP A 99 -5.73 4.03 10.20
N ASN A 100 -4.45 4.40 10.11
CA ASN A 100 -3.55 4.51 11.26
C ASN A 100 -3.36 5.98 11.66
N PRO A 101 -4.11 6.51 12.66
CA PRO A 101 -4.06 7.93 13.00
C PRO A 101 -2.76 8.38 13.65
N VAL A 102 -1.92 7.43 14.09
CA VAL A 102 -0.58 7.75 14.63
C VAL A 102 0.38 8.12 13.49
N ILE A 103 0.19 7.55 12.30
CA ILE A 103 0.99 7.85 11.11
C ILE A 103 0.47 9.10 10.40
N SER A 104 -0.84 9.15 10.15
CA SER A 104 -1.47 10.23 9.38
C SER A 104 -1.66 11.54 10.17
N LYS A 105 -1.54 11.48 11.52
CA LYS A 105 -1.57 12.65 12.42
C LYS A 105 -2.77 13.59 12.12
N GLU A 106 -2.50 14.89 11.91
CA GLU A 106 -3.50 15.93 11.59
C GLU A 106 -4.31 15.63 10.33
N TYR A 107 -3.81 14.79 9.43
CA TYR A 107 -4.52 14.38 8.22
C TYR A 107 -5.39 13.13 8.41
N ALA A 108 -5.41 12.55 9.63
CA ALA A 108 -6.06 11.26 9.89
C ALA A 108 -7.53 11.24 9.44
N LEU A 109 -8.29 12.28 9.77
CA LEU A 109 -9.72 12.33 9.45
C LEU A 109 -9.99 12.45 7.94
N ALA A 110 -9.05 12.97 7.14
CA ALA A 110 -9.16 12.95 5.69
C ALA A 110 -9.24 11.51 5.15
N TYR A 111 -8.47 10.60 5.73
CA TYR A 111 -8.50 9.17 5.36
C TYR A 111 -9.71 8.42 5.94
N PHE A 112 -10.47 9.04 6.85
CA PHE A 112 -11.80 8.57 7.24
C PHE A 112 -12.92 9.28 6.48
N LEU A 113 -12.59 10.05 5.42
CA LEU A 113 -13.49 10.80 4.54
C LEU A 113 -14.37 11.80 5.30
N ASP A 114 -13.77 12.55 6.24
CA ASP A 114 -14.43 13.63 6.97
C ASP A 114 -14.56 14.89 6.10
N PHE A 115 -15.02 14.71 4.86
CA PHE A 115 -15.28 15.76 3.89
C PHE A 115 -16.37 15.35 2.89
N GLY A 116 -16.84 16.31 2.12
CA GLY A 116 -17.87 16.11 1.09
C GLY A 116 -19.26 15.84 1.68
N GLY A 117 -20.28 16.01 0.83
CA GLY A 117 -21.70 15.84 1.19
C GLY A 117 -22.10 14.39 1.43
N GLU A 118 -23.30 14.19 2.00
CA GLU A 118 -23.85 12.86 2.30
C GLU A 118 -24.23 12.08 1.01
N GLU A 119 -24.46 12.78 -0.07
CA GLU A 119 -24.82 12.22 -1.39
C GLU A 119 -23.66 11.43 -2.03
N VAL A 120 -22.41 11.70 -1.66
CA VAL A 120 -21.26 11.02 -2.24
C VAL A 120 -21.04 9.68 -1.56
N LYS A 121 -21.04 8.62 -2.35
CA LYS A 121 -20.78 7.26 -1.86
C LYS A 121 -19.36 7.14 -1.30
N ARG A 122 -19.22 6.48 -0.15
CA ARG A 122 -17.93 6.25 0.53
C ARG A 122 -17.62 4.76 0.59
N ILE A 123 -16.44 4.39 0.12
CA ILE A 123 -15.93 3.02 0.19
C ILE A 123 -14.46 3.02 0.59
N SER A 124 -13.97 1.90 1.10
CA SER A 124 -12.53 1.67 1.21
C SER A 124 -12.12 0.46 0.38
N TYR A 125 -10.87 0.44 -0.09
CA TYR A 125 -10.26 -0.73 -0.70
C TYR A 125 -8.88 -1.00 -0.11
N ALA A 126 -8.75 -2.13 0.57
CA ALA A 126 -7.53 -2.59 1.20
C ALA A 126 -6.90 -1.57 2.18
N SER A 127 -7.74 -0.72 2.81
CA SER A 127 -7.28 0.18 3.86
C SER A 127 -6.77 -0.63 5.05
N SER A 128 -5.78 -0.09 5.78
CA SER A 128 -5.12 -0.80 6.87
C SER A 128 -5.00 0.07 8.11
N PHE A 129 -5.25 -0.55 9.28
CA PHE A 129 -4.93 0.07 10.56
C PHE A 129 -3.43 -0.07 10.92
N GLY A 130 -2.73 -1.02 10.29
CA GLY A 130 -1.29 -1.25 10.49
C GLY A 130 -0.94 -1.88 11.83
N THR A 131 -1.92 -2.14 12.70
CA THR A 131 -1.79 -2.66 14.06
C THR A 131 -2.82 -3.75 14.30
N SER A 132 -2.68 -4.49 15.41
CA SER A 132 -3.63 -5.54 15.81
C SER A 132 -4.79 -5.03 16.66
N THR A 133 -4.74 -3.78 17.14
CA THR A 133 -5.76 -3.12 17.94
C THR A 133 -5.94 -1.68 17.48
N TRP A 134 -7.05 -1.05 17.84
CA TRP A 134 -7.25 0.37 17.59
C TRP A 134 -6.22 1.23 18.33
N ASN A 135 -5.57 2.12 17.60
CA ASN A 135 -4.65 3.09 18.18
C ASN A 135 -5.38 4.40 18.50
N ASN A 136 -5.62 4.65 19.79
CA ASN A 136 -6.13 5.95 20.21
C ASN A 136 -5.14 7.06 19.85
N SER A 137 -5.66 8.13 19.28
CA SER A 137 -4.88 9.30 18.88
C SER A 137 -5.67 10.58 19.16
N ALA A 138 -4.97 11.65 19.54
CA ALA A 138 -5.56 12.96 19.67
C ALA A 138 -6.16 13.47 18.33
N PHE A 139 -5.63 13.01 17.21
CA PHE A 139 -6.06 13.40 15.87
C PHE A 139 -7.30 12.65 15.36
N ALA A 140 -7.67 11.53 15.99
CA ALA A 140 -8.82 10.72 15.56
C ALA A 140 -9.45 10.02 16.78
N LYS A 141 -10.41 10.71 17.41
CA LYS A 141 -11.15 10.17 18.55
C LYS A 141 -12.05 9.02 18.09
N LYS A 142 -12.05 7.92 18.84
CA LYS A 142 -12.76 6.66 18.49
C LYS A 142 -14.21 6.89 18.10
N GLU A 143 -14.98 7.64 18.88
CA GLU A 143 -16.40 7.90 18.61
C GLU A 143 -16.61 8.71 17.33
N HIS A 144 -15.71 9.64 17.01
CA HIS A 144 -15.77 10.37 15.74
C HIS A 144 -15.47 9.43 14.57
N VAL A 145 -14.40 8.66 14.67
CA VAL A 145 -14.04 7.65 13.63
C VAL A 145 -15.17 6.65 13.42
N LYS A 146 -15.83 6.18 14.50
CA LYS A 146 -16.99 5.29 14.40
C LYS A 146 -18.11 5.90 13.56
N ARG A 147 -18.46 7.18 13.81
CA ARG A 147 -19.46 7.89 13.01
C ARG A 147 -19.04 8.00 11.53
N LEU A 148 -17.77 8.31 11.27
CA LEU A 148 -17.26 8.40 9.89
C LEU A 148 -17.30 7.04 9.20
N LEU A 149 -16.80 5.98 9.84
CA LEU A 149 -16.81 4.61 9.30
C LEU A 149 -18.23 4.08 9.04
N SER A 150 -19.23 4.50 9.83
CA SER A 150 -20.63 4.10 9.60
C SER A 150 -21.22 4.71 8.31
N ARG A 151 -20.63 5.78 7.77
CA ARG A 151 -21.01 6.38 6.47
C ARG A 151 -20.48 5.61 5.27
N PHE A 152 -19.53 4.67 5.48
CA PHE A 152 -19.02 3.83 4.40
C PHE A 152 -20.05 2.77 4.02
N SER A 153 -20.45 2.74 2.76
CA SER A 153 -21.31 1.69 2.22
C SER A 153 -20.60 0.33 2.18
N THR A 154 -19.28 0.33 2.04
CA THR A 154 -18.46 -0.88 1.98
C THR A 154 -17.08 -0.63 2.57
N ARG A 155 -16.63 -1.50 3.46
CA ARG A 155 -15.33 -1.48 4.13
C ARG A 155 -14.54 -2.71 3.70
N LEU A 156 -13.62 -2.53 2.73
CA LEU A 156 -12.70 -3.55 2.25
C LEU A 156 -11.33 -3.30 2.88
N ILE A 157 -10.86 -4.27 3.67
CA ILE A 157 -9.70 -4.16 4.55
C ILE A 157 -8.59 -5.12 4.09
N ARG A 158 -7.34 -4.72 4.22
CA ARG A 158 -6.19 -5.50 3.74
C ARG A 158 -5.84 -6.71 4.61
N GLU A 159 -5.88 -6.56 5.93
CA GLU A 159 -5.49 -7.59 6.89
C GLU A 159 -6.65 -8.06 7.77
N ASP A 160 -6.58 -9.32 8.22
CA ASP A 160 -7.56 -9.96 9.11
C ASP A 160 -7.76 -9.17 10.42
N LYS A 161 -6.67 -8.69 11.03
CA LYS A 161 -6.73 -7.87 12.24
C LYS A 161 -7.50 -6.55 12.04
N GLY A 162 -7.45 -5.98 10.85
CA GLY A 162 -8.24 -4.78 10.52
C GLY A 162 -9.74 -5.08 10.47
N VAL A 163 -10.14 -6.25 9.98
CA VAL A 163 -11.54 -6.72 10.03
C VAL A 163 -11.99 -6.91 11.47
N GLU A 164 -11.14 -7.53 12.32
CA GLU A 164 -11.41 -7.68 13.76
C GLU A 164 -11.58 -6.32 14.46
N ILE A 165 -10.73 -5.32 14.14
CA ILE A 165 -10.85 -3.95 14.66
C ILE A 165 -12.21 -3.34 14.27
N CYS A 166 -12.61 -3.43 13.00
CA CYS A 166 -13.91 -2.91 12.55
C CYS A 166 -15.05 -3.49 13.38
N LYS A 167 -15.04 -4.80 13.60
CA LYS A 167 -16.08 -5.50 14.35
C LYS A 167 -16.03 -5.20 15.86
N ASN A 168 -14.86 -5.38 16.48
CA ASN A 168 -14.75 -5.37 17.95
C ASN A 168 -14.71 -3.95 18.52
N GLU A 169 -14.06 -3.01 17.82
CA GLU A 169 -13.87 -1.64 18.30
C GLU A 169 -14.98 -0.70 17.83
N PHE A 170 -15.54 -0.94 16.64
CA PHE A 170 -16.52 -0.04 16.03
C PHE A 170 -17.91 -0.66 15.86
N GLY A 171 -18.05 -1.99 15.97
CA GLY A 171 -19.32 -2.71 15.76
C GLY A 171 -19.77 -2.69 14.30
N LEU A 172 -18.82 -2.66 13.35
CA LEU A 172 -19.05 -2.52 11.92
C LEU A 172 -18.51 -3.73 11.15
N ASP A 173 -19.27 -4.20 10.17
CA ASP A 173 -18.82 -5.27 9.28
C ASP A 173 -17.78 -4.76 8.28
N ALA A 174 -16.82 -5.61 7.98
CA ALA A 174 -15.79 -5.38 6.98
C ALA A 174 -15.41 -6.70 6.28
N THR A 175 -14.88 -6.61 5.08
CA THR A 175 -14.44 -7.76 4.29
C THR A 175 -12.95 -7.67 4.00
N GLN A 176 -12.22 -8.76 4.20
CA GLN A 176 -10.81 -8.81 3.85
C GLN A 176 -10.63 -8.93 2.33
N VAL A 177 -9.69 -8.15 1.78
CA VAL A 177 -9.27 -8.18 0.38
C VAL A 177 -7.75 -8.13 0.29
N VAL A 178 -7.19 -8.51 -0.85
CA VAL A 178 -5.75 -8.42 -1.07
C VAL A 178 -5.32 -6.97 -1.33
N ASP A 179 -4.05 -6.69 -1.04
CA ASP A 179 -3.42 -5.42 -1.42
C ASP A 179 -3.58 -5.17 -2.94
N PRO A 180 -3.84 -3.94 -3.38
CA PRO A 180 -4.09 -3.64 -4.79
C PRO A 180 -2.93 -4.04 -5.71
N VAL A 181 -1.69 -4.10 -5.22
CA VAL A 181 -0.55 -4.61 -6.01
C VAL A 181 -0.74 -6.07 -6.42
N LEU A 182 -1.43 -6.88 -5.63
CA LEU A 182 -1.75 -8.27 -5.95
C LEU A 182 -2.92 -8.44 -6.94
N LEU A 183 -3.66 -7.38 -7.27
CA LEU A 183 -4.75 -7.44 -8.26
C LEU A 183 -4.25 -7.73 -9.68
N PHE A 184 -2.98 -7.49 -9.94
CA PHE A 184 -2.35 -7.71 -11.24
C PHE A 184 -1.27 -8.78 -11.13
N PRO A 185 -1.12 -9.63 -12.15
CA PRO A 185 -0.11 -10.71 -12.12
C PRO A 185 1.32 -10.19 -12.31
N SER A 186 1.48 -9.01 -12.89
CA SER A 186 2.77 -8.34 -13.12
C SER A 186 2.57 -6.90 -13.55
N TYR A 187 3.68 -6.16 -13.70
CA TYR A 187 3.72 -4.75 -14.08
C TYR A 187 4.68 -4.49 -15.25
N PRO A 188 4.48 -5.16 -16.43
CA PRO A 188 5.40 -5.02 -17.56
C PRO A 188 5.45 -3.58 -18.12
N GLU A 189 4.36 -2.81 -18.00
CA GLU A 189 4.28 -1.41 -18.39
C GLU A 189 5.19 -0.50 -17.55
N ILE A 190 5.57 -0.96 -16.34
CA ILE A 190 6.50 -0.26 -15.45
C ILE A 190 7.92 -0.80 -15.64
N THR A 191 8.09 -2.12 -15.58
CA THR A 191 9.42 -2.74 -15.49
C THR A 191 10.09 -2.97 -16.85
N GLY A 192 9.30 -3.07 -17.91
CA GLY A 192 9.79 -3.61 -19.20
C GLY A 192 10.28 -5.05 -19.03
N SER A 193 11.26 -5.44 -19.83
CA SER A 193 11.89 -6.76 -19.75
C SER A 193 12.78 -6.88 -18.51
N ILE A 194 12.68 -8.02 -17.81
CA ILE A 194 13.43 -8.30 -16.58
C ILE A 194 14.52 -9.32 -16.90
N LYS A 195 15.78 -8.91 -16.68
CA LYS A 195 16.94 -9.82 -16.78
C LYS A 195 17.24 -10.38 -15.40
N GLN A 196 17.26 -11.72 -15.26
CA GLN A 196 17.55 -12.40 -14.00
C GLN A 196 18.93 -12.04 -13.44
N SER A 197 19.06 -12.03 -12.13
CA SER A 197 20.28 -11.74 -11.38
C SER A 197 20.56 -12.87 -10.40
N ASP A 198 21.84 -13.15 -10.15
CA ASP A 198 22.28 -14.10 -9.12
C ASP A 198 22.46 -13.44 -7.73
N ASP A 199 22.04 -12.19 -7.58
CA ASP A 199 22.16 -11.43 -6.33
C ASP A 199 21.06 -11.82 -5.32
N ILE A 200 21.39 -11.70 -4.02
CA ILE A 200 20.41 -11.52 -2.95
C ILE A 200 20.02 -10.04 -2.96
N VAL A 201 18.76 -9.74 -3.26
CA VAL A 201 18.25 -8.37 -3.14
C VAL A 201 17.75 -8.11 -1.73
N VAL A 202 18.25 -7.04 -1.14
CA VAL A 202 17.95 -6.61 0.23
C VAL A 202 17.10 -5.35 0.18
N TYR A 203 15.90 -5.42 0.74
CA TYR A 203 15.03 -4.25 0.86
C TYR A 203 14.58 -4.05 2.30
N LYS A 204 15.06 -2.98 2.92
CA LYS A 204 14.81 -2.63 4.31
C LYS A 204 14.33 -1.19 4.42
N ILE A 205 13.25 -0.99 5.20
CA ILE A 205 12.65 0.35 5.37
C ILE A 205 13.42 1.14 6.44
N VAL A 206 13.75 0.51 7.56
CA VAL A 206 14.47 1.13 8.68
C VAL A 206 15.87 0.53 8.80
N ASN A 207 16.90 1.35 8.89
CA ASN A 207 18.28 0.88 9.02
C ASN A 207 18.47 0.00 10.27
N ASP A 208 19.06 -1.18 10.05
CA ASP A 208 19.35 -2.18 11.08
C ASP A 208 20.65 -2.89 10.70
N ALA A 209 21.67 -2.70 11.50
CA ALA A 209 23.00 -3.26 11.22
C ALA A 209 22.99 -4.79 11.23
N GLU A 210 22.22 -5.42 12.11
CA GLU A 210 22.10 -6.86 12.21
C GLU A 210 21.46 -7.46 10.95
N PHE A 211 20.42 -6.84 10.45
CA PHE A 211 19.79 -7.23 9.20
C PHE A 211 20.80 -7.29 8.04
N TYR A 212 21.61 -6.25 7.88
CA TYR A 212 22.62 -6.20 6.82
C TYR A 212 23.77 -7.17 7.05
N ARG A 213 24.19 -7.38 8.30
CA ARG A 213 25.21 -8.37 8.65
C ARG A 213 24.77 -9.77 8.25
N ARG A 214 23.52 -10.14 8.56
CA ARG A 214 22.95 -11.44 8.18
C ARG A 214 22.84 -11.60 6.66
N ALA A 215 22.41 -10.56 5.95
CA ALA A 215 22.35 -10.59 4.49
C ALA A 215 23.73 -10.81 3.85
N VAL A 216 24.80 -10.17 4.37
CA VAL A 216 26.17 -10.40 3.89
C VAL A 216 26.64 -11.82 4.18
N THR A 217 26.32 -12.36 5.36
CA THR A 217 26.65 -13.75 5.71
C THR A 217 25.97 -14.74 4.77
N LEU A 218 24.67 -14.56 4.50
CA LEU A 218 23.93 -15.37 3.51
C LEU A 218 24.56 -15.27 2.11
N GLY A 219 24.95 -14.06 1.69
CA GLY A 219 25.62 -13.87 0.39
C GLY A 219 26.92 -14.65 0.29
N LYS A 220 27.75 -14.65 1.34
CA LYS A 220 28.99 -15.45 1.40
C LYS A 220 28.70 -16.96 1.34
N ASN A 221 27.78 -17.44 2.19
CA ASN A 221 27.44 -18.86 2.29
C ASN A 221 26.86 -19.41 0.98
N LEU A 222 26.07 -18.58 0.27
CA LEU A 222 25.39 -18.97 -0.97
C LEU A 222 26.15 -18.61 -2.26
N SER A 223 27.36 -18.02 -2.12
CA SER A 223 28.17 -17.52 -3.23
C SER A 223 27.37 -16.54 -4.13
N CYS A 224 26.54 -15.70 -3.52
CA CYS A 224 25.71 -14.70 -4.18
C CYS A 224 26.21 -13.28 -3.90
N GLY A 225 26.12 -12.39 -4.87
CA GLY A 225 26.24 -10.96 -4.62
C GLY A 225 25.11 -10.48 -3.71
N VAL A 226 25.35 -9.40 -2.94
CA VAL A 226 24.31 -8.75 -2.14
C VAL A 226 24.10 -7.35 -2.66
N ARG A 227 22.84 -7.03 -2.99
CA ARG A 227 22.40 -5.74 -3.51
C ARG A 227 21.36 -5.14 -2.61
N SER A 228 21.64 -3.97 -2.02
CA SER A 228 20.66 -3.19 -1.26
C SER A 228 19.96 -2.19 -2.15
N ILE A 229 18.64 -2.13 -2.06
CA ILE A 229 17.78 -1.18 -2.77
C ILE A 229 17.06 -0.29 -1.75
N GLY A 230 17.02 1.01 -2.02
CA GLY A 230 16.37 2.00 -1.14
C GLY A 230 17.19 2.44 0.08
N SER A 231 18.41 1.95 0.27
CA SER A 231 19.31 2.40 1.36
C SER A 231 20.03 3.69 1.01
N LEU A 232 20.17 4.57 2.01
CA LEU A 232 20.95 5.82 1.90
C LEU A 232 22.44 5.63 2.16
N ARG A 233 22.85 4.50 2.74
CA ARG A 233 24.23 4.25 3.14
C ARG A 233 24.93 3.33 2.15
N GLN A 234 26.17 3.68 1.79
CA GLN A 234 27.10 2.70 1.26
C GLN A 234 27.44 1.71 2.38
N LEU A 235 27.13 0.44 2.15
CA LEU A 235 27.37 -0.64 3.08
C LEU A 235 28.54 -1.48 2.58
N LYS A 236 29.48 -1.81 3.47
CA LYS A 236 30.63 -2.65 3.13
C LYS A 236 30.16 -4.01 2.60
N ASN A 237 30.70 -4.45 1.48
CA ASN A 237 30.36 -5.71 0.80
C ASN A 237 28.91 -5.81 0.28
N ILE A 238 28.21 -4.69 0.11
CA ILE A 238 26.87 -4.64 -0.46
C ILE A 238 26.87 -3.63 -1.62
N LYS A 239 26.42 -4.07 -2.78
CA LYS A 239 26.13 -3.15 -3.90
C LYS A 239 24.92 -2.31 -3.51
N THR A 240 25.09 -1.01 -3.33
CA THR A 240 24.03 -0.09 -2.95
C THR A 240 23.65 0.79 -4.11
N ALA A 241 22.37 0.82 -4.45
CA ALA A 241 21.81 1.72 -5.45
C ALA A 241 20.76 2.61 -4.78
N TYR A 242 21.11 3.87 -4.57
CA TYR A 242 20.22 4.88 -4.03
C TYR A 242 20.44 6.23 -4.74
N PRO A 243 19.37 6.97 -4.95
CA PRO A 243 17.96 6.59 -4.92
C PRO A 243 17.59 5.76 -6.15
N GLU A 244 16.81 4.70 -5.97
CA GLU A 244 16.28 3.94 -7.10
C GLU A 244 15.06 4.63 -7.72
N ARG A 245 14.80 4.40 -9.00
CA ARG A 245 13.49 4.66 -9.61
C ARG A 245 12.53 3.53 -9.26
N ILE A 246 11.24 3.80 -9.22
CA ILE A 246 10.21 2.80 -8.88
C ILE A 246 10.29 1.61 -9.83
N GLU A 247 10.49 1.86 -11.13
CA GLU A 247 10.65 0.84 -12.14
C GLU A 247 11.83 -0.09 -11.83
N LYS A 248 12.97 0.50 -11.41
CA LYS A 248 14.16 -0.26 -11.04
C LYS A 248 13.99 -1.01 -9.73
N TRP A 249 13.29 -0.42 -8.75
CA TRP A 249 12.99 -1.08 -7.48
C TRP A 249 12.18 -2.36 -7.70
N ILE A 250 11.12 -2.31 -8.52
CA ILE A 250 10.33 -3.49 -8.87
C ILE A 250 11.19 -4.49 -9.66
N ALA A 251 11.93 -4.03 -10.69
CA ALA A 251 12.76 -4.90 -11.52
C ALA A 251 13.87 -5.60 -10.71
N ASN A 252 14.49 -4.93 -9.73
CA ASN A 252 15.50 -5.53 -8.87
C ASN A 252 14.91 -6.67 -8.02
N ILE A 253 13.73 -6.49 -7.42
CA ILE A 253 13.05 -7.56 -6.67
C ILE A 253 12.65 -8.70 -7.63
N ALA A 254 12.05 -8.36 -8.76
CA ALA A 254 11.57 -9.32 -9.74
C ALA A 254 12.69 -10.13 -10.43
N SER A 255 13.91 -9.62 -10.46
CA SER A 255 15.08 -10.29 -11.02
C SER A 255 15.91 -11.09 -10.02
N ALA A 256 15.69 -10.89 -8.73
CA ALA A 256 16.52 -11.43 -7.65
C ALA A 256 16.54 -12.96 -7.64
N LYS A 257 17.69 -13.56 -7.36
CA LYS A 257 17.77 -14.98 -7.01
C LYS A 257 17.10 -15.25 -5.67
N TYR A 258 17.40 -14.38 -4.69
CA TYR A 258 16.80 -14.40 -3.37
C TYR A 258 16.40 -12.99 -2.93
N VAL A 259 15.34 -12.88 -2.12
CA VAL A 259 14.94 -11.61 -1.52
C VAL A 259 14.99 -11.73 0.01
N PHE A 260 15.64 -10.75 0.65
CA PHE A 260 15.75 -10.62 2.09
C PHE A 260 15.17 -9.26 2.51
N THR A 261 14.02 -9.25 3.20
CA THR A 261 13.28 -8.01 3.44
C THR A 261 12.53 -8.01 4.77
N ASP A 262 12.20 -6.82 5.28
CA ASP A 262 11.20 -6.60 6.35
C ASP A 262 9.96 -5.85 5.83
N SER A 263 9.90 -5.63 4.54
CA SER A 263 8.86 -4.81 3.91
C SER A 263 7.65 -5.63 3.47
N PHE A 264 6.46 -5.14 3.78
CA PHE A 264 5.22 -5.71 3.24
C PHE A 264 5.23 -5.76 1.70
N HIS A 265 5.53 -4.64 1.04
CA HIS A 265 5.55 -4.61 -0.43
C HIS A 265 6.76 -5.36 -1.04
N GLY A 266 7.86 -5.49 -0.29
CA GLY A 266 8.94 -6.41 -0.66
C GLY A 266 8.46 -7.86 -0.70
N THR A 267 7.64 -8.26 0.28
CA THR A 267 7.00 -9.58 0.33
C THR A 267 5.97 -9.77 -0.80
N VAL A 268 5.10 -8.78 -1.01
CA VAL A 268 4.10 -8.78 -2.10
C VAL A 268 4.76 -9.00 -3.46
N LEU A 269 5.81 -8.23 -3.77
CA LEU A 269 6.53 -8.36 -5.04
C LEU A 269 7.29 -9.70 -5.14
N SER A 270 7.83 -10.22 -4.04
CA SER A 270 8.47 -11.53 -4.02
C SER A 270 7.49 -12.65 -4.39
N LEU A 271 6.27 -12.60 -3.85
CA LEU A 271 5.19 -13.52 -4.21
C LEU A 271 4.79 -13.37 -5.69
N LEU A 272 4.59 -12.13 -6.13
CA LEU A 272 4.11 -11.81 -7.47
C LEU A 272 5.08 -12.26 -8.58
N TYR A 273 6.39 -12.15 -8.32
CA TYR A 273 7.44 -12.51 -9.28
C TYR A 273 8.10 -13.85 -9.00
N HIS A 274 7.51 -14.69 -8.16
CA HIS A 274 7.97 -16.04 -7.83
C HIS A 274 9.42 -16.09 -7.32
N ARG A 275 9.76 -15.15 -6.42
CA ARG A 275 11.11 -15.13 -5.84
C ARG A 275 11.21 -15.99 -4.59
N GLN A 276 12.35 -16.64 -4.43
CA GLN A 276 12.70 -17.25 -3.15
C GLN A 276 12.99 -16.12 -2.16
N PHE A 277 12.31 -16.09 -1.01
CA PHE A 277 12.43 -14.98 -0.07
C PHE A 277 12.35 -15.43 1.37
N VAL A 278 12.88 -14.61 2.25
CA VAL A 278 12.61 -14.64 3.68
C VAL A 278 12.35 -13.23 4.19
N ILE A 279 11.56 -13.15 5.23
CA ILE A 279 11.29 -11.91 5.94
C ILE A 279 12.05 -11.97 7.24
N TYR A 280 12.84 -10.93 7.48
CA TYR A 280 13.59 -10.80 8.71
C TYR A 280 13.26 -9.47 9.40
N ALA A 281 12.61 -9.55 10.55
CA ALA A 281 12.17 -8.39 11.30
C ALA A 281 12.48 -8.53 12.79
N GLY A 282 13.16 -7.52 13.35
CA GLY A 282 13.54 -7.52 14.78
C GLY A 282 12.36 -7.45 15.75
N ASP A 283 11.19 -6.93 15.30
CA ASP A 283 9.99 -6.76 16.13
C ASP A 283 8.75 -7.32 15.42
N LYS A 284 8.18 -8.38 16.00
CA LYS A 284 6.97 -9.05 15.49
C LYS A 284 5.70 -8.20 15.66
N SER A 285 5.66 -7.27 16.58
CA SER A 285 4.43 -6.51 16.92
C SER A 285 3.93 -5.63 15.77
N LYS A 286 4.82 -5.24 14.85
CA LYS A 286 4.51 -4.37 13.69
C LYS A 286 4.25 -5.14 12.39
N LEU A 287 4.11 -6.47 12.47
CA LEU A 287 4.07 -7.35 11.30
C LEU A 287 2.68 -7.87 10.95
N SER A 288 1.60 -7.36 11.57
CA SER A 288 0.23 -7.87 11.35
C SER A 288 -0.12 -8.05 9.87
N ARG A 289 0.25 -7.10 9.01
CA ARG A 289 0.03 -7.13 7.56
C ARG A 289 0.82 -8.24 6.87
N ILE A 290 2.09 -8.39 7.23
CA ILE A 290 2.98 -9.43 6.67
C ILE A 290 2.51 -10.80 7.14
N THR A 291 2.20 -10.95 8.43
CA THR A 291 1.70 -12.20 9.01
C THR A 291 0.39 -12.63 8.36
N SER A 292 -0.55 -11.70 8.14
CA SER A 292 -1.81 -11.96 7.44
C SER A 292 -1.57 -12.47 6.01
N LEU A 293 -0.63 -11.81 5.27
CA LEU A 293 -0.27 -12.22 3.91
C LEU A 293 0.41 -13.59 3.87
N LEU A 294 1.35 -13.85 4.78
CA LEU A 294 2.04 -15.14 4.86
C LEU A 294 1.06 -16.27 5.21
N LYS A 295 0.16 -16.03 6.16
CA LYS A 295 -0.90 -16.97 6.52
C LYS A 295 -1.79 -17.29 5.31
N LEU A 296 -2.19 -16.27 4.54
CA LEU A 296 -2.95 -16.45 3.31
C LEU A 296 -2.22 -17.34 2.29
N ALA A 297 -0.90 -17.17 2.18
CA ALA A 297 -0.05 -17.93 1.25
C ALA A 297 0.42 -19.29 1.80
N GLY A 298 0.23 -19.59 3.10
CA GLY A 298 0.77 -20.79 3.76
C GLY A 298 2.29 -20.77 3.88
N LEU A 299 2.87 -19.58 4.14
CA LEU A 299 4.32 -19.34 4.15
C LEU A 299 4.80 -18.72 5.47
N GLU A 300 4.11 -18.99 6.58
CA GLU A 300 4.44 -18.43 7.91
C GLU A 300 5.87 -18.80 8.36
N ASN A 301 6.37 -19.93 7.90
CA ASN A 301 7.73 -20.41 8.17
C ASN A 301 8.84 -19.54 7.54
N ARG A 302 8.50 -18.54 6.73
CA ARG A 302 9.45 -17.61 6.11
C ARG A 302 9.65 -16.30 6.89
N LEU A 303 9.07 -16.19 8.08
CA LEU A 303 9.21 -15.05 8.97
C LEU A 303 10.21 -15.36 10.07
N PHE A 304 11.28 -14.59 10.13
CA PHE A 304 12.41 -14.74 11.06
C PHE A 304 12.62 -13.48 11.91
N THR A 305 13.28 -13.68 13.06
CA THR A 305 13.62 -12.64 14.03
C THR A 305 15.10 -12.75 14.45
N ASN A 306 15.50 -11.92 15.40
CA ASN A 306 16.85 -11.96 15.99
C ASN A 306 17.17 -13.28 16.70
N GLU A 307 16.14 -14.03 17.12
CA GLU A 307 16.28 -15.30 17.84
C GLU A 307 16.65 -16.47 16.92
N ASP A 308 16.36 -16.33 15.61
CA ASP A 308 16.57 -17.40 14.64
C ASP A 308 18.04 -17.45 14.17
N SER A 309 18.56 -18.65 13.94
CA SER A 309 19.93 -18.84 13.46
C SER A 309 20.07 -18.53 11.97
N ILE A 310 21.30 -18.22 11.55
CA ILE A 310 21.57 -17.92 10.13
C ILE A 310 21.44 -19.21 9.26
N GLU A 311 21.74 -20.35 9.84
CA GLU A 311 21.63 -21.67 9.21
C GLU A 311 20.16 -22.00 8.90
N GLU A 312 19.27 -21.72 9.85
CA GLU A 312 17.83 -21.92 9.69
C GLU A 312 17.27 -20.98 8.60
N ILE A 313 17.65 -19.70 8.64
CA ILE A 313 17.27 -18.72 7.61
C ILE A 313 17.75 -19.18 6.24
N GLN A 314 19.00 -19.64 6.13
CA GLN A 314 19.58 -20.14 4.89
C GLN A 314 18.82 -21.37 4.38
N ARG A 315 18.57 -22.34 5.25
CA ARG A 315 17.82 -23.56 4.92
C ARG A 315 16.46 -23.23 4.32
N VAL A 316 15.70 -22.34 4.97
CA VAL A 316 14.37 -21.95 4.48
C VAL A 316 14.46 -21.10 3.21
N LEU A 317 15.43 -20.18 3.11
CA LEU A 317 15.63 -19.34 1.91
C LEU A 317 15.92 -20.20 0.66
N THR A 318 16.69 -21.27 0.82
CA THR A 318 17.05 -22.18 -0.30
C THR A 318 16.01 -23.27 -0.57
N THR A 319 15.09 -23.53 0.35
CA THR A 319 14.00 -24.48 0.15
C THR A 319 13.01 -23.92 -0.88
N PRO A 320 12.79 -24.61 -2.03
CA PRO A 320 11.89 -24.12 -3.07
C PRO A 320 10.47 -23.85 -2.56
N ILE A 321 9.88 -22.76 -3.01
CA ILE A 321 8.46 -22.43 -2.81
C ILE A 321 7.66 -23.10 -3.92
N ASP A 322 6.60 -23.82 -3.55
CA ASP A 322 5.61 -24.32 -4.53
C ASP A 322 4.68 -23.18 -4.96
N TYR A 323 5.13 -22.44 -5.97
CA TYR A 323 4.36 -21.34 -6.53
C TYR A 323 3.09 -21.78 -7.25
N SER A 324 2.99 -23.04 -7.68
CA SER A 324 1.76 -23.54 -8.32
C SER A 324 0.57 -23.54 -7.37
N LYS A 325 0.83 -23.87 -6.10
CA LYS A 325 -0.18 -23.79 -5.03
C LYS A 325 -0.51 -22.34 -4.68
N ILE A 326 0.52 -21.50 -4.54
CA ILE A 326 0.35 -20.09 -4.18
C ILE A 326 -0.42 -19.33 -5.24
N ASP A 327 -0.12 -19.56 -6.52
CA ASP A 327 -0.81 -18.91 -7.65
C ASP A 327 -2.31 -19.22 -7.65
N ARG A 328 -2.69 -20.46 -7.35
CA ARG A 328 -4.12 -20.82 -7.21
C ARG A 328 -4.79 -20.03 -6.12
N ILE A 329 -4.16 -19.90 -4.96
CA ILE A 329 -4.68 -19.11 -3.83
C ILE A 329 -4.76 -17.63 -4.21
N LEU A 330 -3.67 -17.06 -4.75
CA LEU A 330 -3.62 -15.64 -5.10
C LEU A 330 -4.60 -15.31 -6.24
N ASN A 331 -4.77 -16.17 -7.23
CA ASN A 331 -5.74 -15.98 -8.32
C ASN A 331 -7.18 -15.97 -7.80
N MET A 332 -7.52 -16.88 -6.90
CA MET A 332 -8.83 -16.89 -6.25
C MET A 332 -9.07 -15.62 -5.43
N GLN A 333 -8.09 -15.22 -4.61
CA GLN A 333 -8.19 -14.02 -3.78
C GLN A 333 -8.26 -12.73 -4.63
N ARG A 334 -7.51 -12.68 -5.73
CA ARG A 334 -7.57 -11.60 -6.72
C ARG A 334 -8.97 -11.49 -7.33
N ALA A 335 -9.52 -12.59 -7.82
CA ALA A 335 -10.84 -12.62 -8.41
C ALA A 335 -11.92 -12.15 -7.41
N ASN A 336 -11.89 -12.66 -6.19
CA ASN A 336 -12.80 -12.25 -5.12
C ASN A 336 -12.66 -10.75 -4.79
N SER A 337 -11.42 -10.26 -4.67
CA SER A 337 -11.16 -8.86 -4.32
C SER A 337 -11.60 -7.89 -5.41
N ILE A 338 -11.41 -8.26 -6.69
CA ILE A 338 -11.91 -7.49 -7.84
C ILE A 338 -13.45 -7.48 -7.85
N ASP A 339 -14.09 -8.62 -7.55
CA ASP A 339 -15.55 -8.71 -7.51
C ASP A 339 -16.14 -7.87 -6.35
N PHE A 340 -15.52 -7.89 -5.17
CA PHE A 340 -15.90 -7.02 -4.05
C PHE A 340 -15.76 -5.54 -4.42
N LEU A 341 -14.65 -5.14 -5.05
CA LEU A 341 -14.46 -3.75 -5.49
C LEU A 341 -15.50 -3.35 -6.54
N ARG A 342 -15.78 -4.22 -7.51
CA ARG A 342 -16.81 -4.00 -8.53
C ARG A 342 -18.20 -3.81 -7.90
N LYS A 343 -18.59 -4.68 -6.98
CA LYS A 343 -19.86 -4.57 -6.24
C LYS A 343 -19.92 -3.30 -5.40
N ALA A 344 -18.81 -2.94 -4.74
CA ALA A 344 -18.71 -1.71 -3.99
C ALA A 344 -18.89 -0.47 -4.86
N LEU A 345 -18.39 -0.47 -6.08
CA LEU A 345 -18.53 0.64 -7.03
C LEU A 345 -19.94 0.67 -7.68
N ASN A 346 -20.49 -0.48 -8.11
CA ASN A 346 -21.74 -0.56 -8.89
C ASN A 346 -23.02 -0.14 -8.14
N GLY A 347 -23.06 -0.19 -6.82
CA GLY A 347 -24.29 0.06 -6.05
C GLY A 347 -24.74 1.53 -5.97
N TYR A 348 -24.20 2.45 -6.77
CA TYR A 348 -24.55 3.87 -6.75
C TYR A 348 -25.56 4.19 -7.86
N LYS A 349 -26.81 4.57 -7.46
CA LYS A 349 -27.73 5.33 -8.32
C LYS A 349 -27.56 6.80 -7.93
N PRO A 350 -27.17 7.71 -8.85
CA PRO A 350 -27.24 9.14 -8.57
C PRO A 350 -28.67 9.48 -8.12
N MET A 351 -28.81 10.29 -7.07
CA MET A 351 -30.11 10.92 -6.82
C MET A 351 -30.39 11.79 -8.04
N ASP A 352 -31.44 11.46 -8.77
CA ASP A 352 -31.96 12.35 -9.83
C ASP A 352 -32.16 13.72 -9.17
N ASN A 353 -31.50 14.74 -9.70
CA ASN A 353 -31.73 16.12 -9.30
C ASN A 353 -33.23 16.35 -9.52
N ALA A 354 -33.99 16.42 -8.43
CA ALA A 354 -35.37 16.80 -8.44
C ALA A 354 -35.44 18.13 -9.20
N THR A 355 -35.92 18.08 -10.43
CA THR A 355 -36.32 19.24 -11.20
C THR A 355 -37.30 20.03 -10.36
N THR A 356 -36.84 21.16 -9.82
CA THR A 356 -37.71 22.19 -9.30
C THR A 356 -38.57 22.67 -10.47
N GLY A 357 -39.69 21.98 -10.66
CA GLY A 357 -40.74 22.42 -11.55
C GLY A 357 -41.36 23.71 -11.01
N GLY A 358 -40.91 24.83 -11.56
CA GLY A 358 -41.58 26.09 -11.36
C GLY A 358 -42.99 26.01 -11.91
N GLN A 359 -43.99 25.93 -11.04
CA GLN A 359 -45.37 26.26 -11.41
C GLN A 359 -45.41 27.74 -11.75
N LYS A 360 -45.53 28.04 -13.05
CA LYS A 360 -46.04 29.35 -13.49
C LYS A 360 -47.53 29.42 -13.13
N VAL A 361 -47.84 30.21 -12.14
CA VAL A 361 -49.18 30.70 -11.89
C VAL A 361 -49.41 31.79 -12.95
N SER A 362 -50.32 31.52 -13.90
CA SER A 362 -50.87 32.53 -14.78
C SER A 362 -52.09 33.16 -14.11
N CYS A 363 -52.02 34.47 -13.93
CA CYS A 363 -53.23 35.32 -13.78
C CYS A 363 -53.88 35.55 -15.12
#